data_faf934a17853b35b8484da07d58dffb7
#
_entry.id   faf934a17853b35b8484da07d58dffb7
#
_cell.length_a   1.000
_cell.length_b   1.000
_cell.length_c   1.000
_cell.angle_alpha   90.00
_cell.angle_beta   90.00
_cell.angle_gamma   90.00
#
_symmetry.space_group_name_H-M   'P 1'
#
loop_
_entity.id
_entity.type
_entity.pdbx_description
1 polymer ?
#
loop_
_entity_poly.entity_id
_entity_poly.type
_entity_poly.pdbx_seq_one_letter_code
_entity_poly.pdbx_strand_id
1 'polypeptide(L)'
;VVDRGKAPRAAGYHLLAKLYLAAGLFDEAITAATAVISDPRYELMKNRFGAEKADATKNVIWDLHRPENKALAENKETILLVIDRYLVEGSQGDGIRTMRNAVPYYGNTKNAILTPDGKQGVTDKKDPTGTVKISLVKKYGRGIGRCRGTAYSTQYIWDDPNDLRHAKGNWMNME
;
A
#
# COMPACT_ATOMS: atom_id res chain seq x y z
N VAL A 1 -10.64 -14.55 18.11
CA VAL A 1 -9.99 -13.51 17.28
C VAL A 1 -8.64 -14.03 16.85
N VAL A 2 -8.38 -14.00 15.54
CA VAL A 2 -7.08 -14.41 14.98
C VAL A 2 -6.15 -13.20 15.00
N ASP A 3 -4.91 -13.38 15.48
CA ASP A 3 -3.92 -12.30 15.50
C ASP A 3 -3.63 -11.77 14.09
N ARG A 4 -3.32 -10.49 13.99
CA ARG A 4 -2.88 -9.89 12.72
C ARG A 4 -1.64 -10.62 12.21
N GLY A 5 -1.62 -10.93 10.92
CA GLY A 5 -0.56 -11.73 10.28
C GLY A 5 -0.83 -13.23 10.19
N LYS A 6 -1.85 -13.74 10.90
CA LYS A 6 -2.36 -15.10 10.72
C LYS A 6 -3.54 -15.10 9.75
N ALA A 7 -3.69 -16.16 8.96
CA ALA A 7 -4.77 -16.28 7.98
C ALA A 7 -6.13 -16.54 8.68
N PRO A 8 -7.06 -15.59 8.71
CA PRO A 8 -8.39 -15.80 9.25
C PRO A 8 -9.28 -16.54 8.23
N ARG A 9 -10.42 -17.09 8.70
CA ARG A 9 -11.41 -17.74 7.82
C ARG A 9 -11.87 -16.83 6.67
N ALA A 10 -12.00 -15.53 6.91
CA ALA A 10 -12.36 -14.54 5.89
C ALA A 10 -11.34 -14.46 4.74
N ALA A 11 -10.05 -14.63 5.03
CA ALA A 11 -9.03 -14.69 3.97
C ALA A 11 -9.22 -15.93 3.08
N GLY A 12 -9.61 -17.07 3.65
CA GLY A 12 -9.97 -18.27 2.90
C GLY A 12 -11.18 -18.04 1.99
N TYR A 13 -12.26 -17.46 2.50
CA TYR A 13 -13.43 -17.13 1.70
C TYR A 13 -13.14 -16.08 0.61
N HIS A 14 -12.35 -15.06 0.92
CA HIS A 14 -11.95 -14.06 -0.06
C HIS A 14 -11.14 -14.70 -1.21
N LEU A 15 -10.18 -15.58 -0.90
CA LEU A 15 -9.44 -16.31 -1.92
C LEU A 15 -10.37 -17.22 -2.74
N LEU A 16 -11.27 -17.95 -2.08
CA LEU A 16 -12.23 -18.84 -2.72
C LEU A 16 -13.15 -18.07 -3.68
N ALA A 17 -13.67 -16.91 -3.27
CA ALA A 17 -14.47 -16.05 -4.14
C ALA A 17 -13.69 -15.65 -5.42
N LYS A 18 -12.43 -15.30 -5.30
CA LYS A 18 -11.58 -15.00 -6.46
C LYS A 18 -11.34 -16.20 -7.37
N LEU A 19 -11.15 -17.38 -6.81
CA LEU A 19 -10.97 -18.61 -7.58
C LEU A 19 -12.25 -19.01 -8.32
N TYR A 20 -13.40 -18.93 -7.66
CA TYR A 20 -14.70 -19.18 -8.30
C TYR A 20 -14.99 -18.18 -9.42
N LEU A 21 -14.70 -16.89 -9.19
CA LEU A 21 -14.84 -15.87 -10.22
C LEU A 21 -13.98 -16.19 -11.45
N ALA A 22 -12.71 -16.58 -11.24
CA ALA A 22 -11.80 -16.96 -12.30
C ALA A 22 -12.24 -18.25 -13.04
N ALA A 23 -12.94 -19.16 -12.36
CA ALA A 23 -13.50 -20.38 -12.91
C ALA A 23 -14.86 -20.18 -13.61
N GLY A 24 -15.44 -18.96 -13.56
CA GLY A 24 -16.78 -18.67 -14.09
C GLY A 24 -17.94 -19.20 -13.22
N LEU A 25 -17.66 -19.61 -12.00
CA LEU A 25 -18.63 -20.09 -11.01
C LEU A 25 -19.17 -18.90 -10.18
N PHE A 26 -20.06 -18.11 -10.79
CA PHE A 26 -20.45 -16.81 -10.24
C PHE A 26 -21.28 -16.91 -8.97
N ASP A 27 -22.19 -17.88 -8.87
CA ASP A 27 -23.04 -18.05 -7.70
C ASP A 27 -22.25 -18.49 -6.47
N GLU A 28 -21.27 -19.36 -6.67
CA GLU A 28 -20.33 -19.78 -5.64
C GLU A 28 -19.42 -18.61 -5.23
N ALA A 29 -18.98 -17.78 -6.20
CA ALA A 29 -18.20 -16.60 -5.91
C ALA A 29 -18.98 -15.59 -5.07
N ILE A 30 -20.27 -15.35 -5.39
CA ILE A 30 -21.17 -14.49 -4.62
C ILE A 30 -21.34 -15.03 -3.20
N THR A 31 -21.58 -16.34 -3.06
CA THR A 31 -21.73 -16.98 -1.75
C THR A 31 -20.49 -16.81 -0.89
N ALA A 32 -19.30 -17.06 -1.46
CA ALA A 32 -18.04 -16.91 -0.74
C ALA A 32 -17.73 -15.45 -0.38
N ALA A 33 -18.00 -14.51 -1.28
CA ALA A 33 -17.82 -13.07 -1.02
C ALA A 33 -18.78 -12.58 0.08
N THR A 34 -20.06 -13.02 0.04
CA THR A 34 -21.08 -12.67 1.04
C THR A 34 -20.68 -13.14 2.43
N ALA A 35 -20.02 -14.30 2.55
CA ALA A 35 -19.52 -14.78 3.83
C ALA A 35 -18.48 -13.84 4.48
N VAL A 36 -17.76 -13.05 3.67
CA VAL A 36 -16.84 -12.01 4.18
C VAL A 36 -17.58 -10.72 4.47
N ILE A 37 -18.44 -10.27 3.56
CA ILE A 37 -19.19 -9.00 3.66
C ILE A 37 -20.14 -9.01 4.87
N SER A 38 -20.75 -10.15 5.16
CA SER A 38 -21.68 -10.30 6.30
C SER A 38 -20.98 -10.51 7.64
N ASP A 39 -19.67 -10.62 7.67
CA ASP A 39 -18.92 -10.79 8.91
C ASP A 39 -18.71 -9.42 9.59
N PRO A 40 -19.29 -9.17 10.78
CA PRO A 40 -19.25 -7.85 11.44
C PRO A 40 -17.86 -7.38 11.85
N ARG A 41 -16.85 -8.25 11.74
CA ARG A 41 -15.45 -7.91 11.98
C ARG A 41 -14.82 -7.11 10.84
N TYR A 42 -15.44 -7.11 9.66
CA TYR A 42 -14.94 -6.44 8.47
C TYR A 42 -15.96 -5.44 7.95
N GLU A 43 -15.46 -4.28 7.56
CA GLU A 43 -16.23 -3.22 6.91
C GLU A 43 -15.31 -2.30 6.13
N LEU A 44 -15.85 -1.63 5.11
CA LEU A 44 -15.11 -0.56 4.43
C LEU A 44 -14.95 0.64 5.36
N MET A 45 -13.71 1.11 5.52
CA MET A 45 -13.41 2.25 6.37
C MET A 45 -13.91 3.55 5.73
N LYS A 46 -14.83 4.24 6.39
CA LYS A 46 -15.42 5.50 5.93
C LYS A 46 -14.91 6.71 6.70
N ASN A 47 -14.49 6.50 7.93
CA ASN A 47 -14.06 7.55 8.84
C ASN A 47 -12.56 7.51 9.06
N ARG A 48 -11.98 8.66 9.42
CA ARG A 48 -10.58 8.81 9.80
C ARG A 48 -10.23 7.93 11.00
N PHE A 49 -9.07 7.31 11.00
CA PHE A 49 -8.60 6.44 12.07
C PHE A 49 -7.07 6.44 12.19
N GLY A 50 -6.56 5.89 13.30
CA GLY A 50 -5.13 5.67 13.51
C GLY A 50 -4.34 6.92 13.84
N ALA A 51 -3.04 6.89 13.51
CA ALA A 51 -2.03 7.81 14.04
C ALA A 51 -2.27 9.29 13.66
N GLU A 52 -2.78 9.55 12.46
CA GLU A 52 -2.95 10.92 11.94
C GLU A 52 -4.43 11.29 11.75
N LYS A 53 -5.35 10.63 12.46
CA LYS A 53 -6.79 10.89 12.33
C LYS A 53 -7.24 12.32 12.59
N ALA A 54 -6.46 13.08 13.35
CA ALA A 54 -6.75 14.48 13.68
C ALA A 54 -6.29 15.47 12.57
N ASP A 55 -5.49 15.03 11.61
CA ASP A 55 -5.02 15.89 10.50
C ASP A 55 -6.14 16.09 9.49
N ALA A 56 -6.75 17.29 9.49
CA ALA A 56 -7.84 17.65 8.58
C ALA A 56 -7.41 17.76 7.11
N THR A 57 -6.12 17.77 6.79
CA THR A 57 -5.61 17.80 5.41
C THR A 57 -5.59 16.43 4.74
N LYS A 58 -5.89 15.38 5.50
CA LYS A 58 -5.86 13.99 5.07
C LYS A 58 -7.26 13.41 5.03
N ASN A 59 -7.41 12.27 4.36
CA ASN A 59 -8.67 11.52 4.31
C ASN A 59 -8.46 10.04 4.71
N VAL A 60 -9.53 9.24 4.70
CA VAL A 60 -9.50 7.84 5.10
C VAL A 60 -8.56 6.99 4.24
N ILE A 61 -8.40 7.33 2.96
CA ILE A 61 -7.48 6.61 2.05
C ILE A 61 -6.03 6.79 2.52
N TRP A 62 -5.67 7.99 2.97
CA TRP A 62 -4.38 8.23 3.60
C TRP A 62 -4.17 7.30 4.80
N ASP A 63 -5.16 7.23 5.69
CA ASP A 63 -5.07 6.40 6.90
C ASP A 63 -4.92 4.91 6.55
N LEU A 64 -5.65 4.41 5.54
CA LEU A 64 -5.54 3.04 5.04
C LEU A 64 -4.15 2.69 4.50
N HIS A 65 -3.42 3.67 3.96
CA HIS A 65 -2.10 3.44 3.38
C HIS A 65 -0.95 3.65 4.37
N ARG A 66 -1.21 4.22 5.56
CA ARG A 66 -0.18 4.39 6.59
C ARG A 66 0.28 3.04 7.15
N PRO A 67 1.61 2.78 7.16
CA PRO A 67 2.14 1.52 7.71
C PRO A 67 1.73 1.27 9.16
N GLU A 68 1.68 2.32 9.97
CA GLU A 68 1.31 2.28 11.39
C GLU A 68 -0.14 1.82 11.60
N ASN A 69 -1.01 2.13 10.63
CA ASN A 69 -2.45 1.86 10.73
C ASN A 69 -2.85 0.47 10.21
N LYS A 70 -1.97 -0.20 9.45
CA LYS A 70 -2.30 -1.47 8.79
C LYS A 70 -2.74 -2.57 9.76
N ALA A 71 -2.08 -2.67 10.91
CA ALA A 71 -2.33 -3.73 11.89
C ALA A 71 -3.25 -3.31 13.06
N LEU A 72 -3.77 -2.08 13.05
CA LEU A 72 -4.65 -1.62 14.12
C LEU A 72 -5.96 -2.43 14.14
N ALA A 73 -6.47 -2.68 15.35
CA ALA A 73 -7.75 -3.38 15.52
C ALA A 73 -8.93 -2.59 14.93
N GLU A 74 -8.87 -1.26 14.96
CA GLU A 74 -9.88 -0.37 14.38
C GLU A 74 -9.88 -0.38 12.84
N ASN A 75 -8.82 -0.88 12.19
CA ASN A 75 -8.80 -1.06 10.74
C ASN A 75 -9.55 -2.33 10.35
N LYS A 76 -10.85 -2.21 10.16
CA LYS A 76 -11.73 -3.32 9.79
C LYS A 76 -11.66 -3.69 8.31
N GLU A 77 -11.03 -2.88 7.47
CA GLU A 77 -10.90 -3.19 6.04
C GLU A 77 -9.81 -4.23 5.77
N THR A 78 -8.86 -4.41 6.71
CA THR A 78 -7.78 -5.39 6.55
C THR A 78 -8.25 -6.81 6.86
N ILE A 79 -8.36 -7.67 5.84
CA ILE A 79 -8.72 -9.09 5.98
C ILE A 79 -7.50 -9.92 6.36
N LEU A 80 -6.42 -9.79 5.60
CA LEU A 80 -5.15 -10.49 5.82
C LEU A 80 -4.01 -9.50 5.63
N LEU A 81 -3.03 -9.56 6.52
CA LEU A 81 -1.84 -8.72 6.46
C LEU A 81 -0.58 -9.58 6.50
N VAL A 82 0.27 -9.41 5.50
CA VAL A 82 1.66 -9.88 5.55
C VAL A 82 2.47 -8.75 6.19
N ILE A 83 2.96 -9.00 7.40
CA ILE A 83 3.67 -7.98 8.18
C ILE A 83 5.15 -8.06 7.83
N ASP A 84 5.65 -7.01 7.19
CA ASP A 84 7.08 -6.78 6.98
C ASP A 84 7.34 -5.30 7.26
N ARG A 85 8.10 -5.01 8.32
CA ARG A 85 8.32 -3.65 8.80
C ARG A 85 9.80 -3.36 8.91
N TYR A 86 10.17 -2.16 8.54
CA TYR A 86 11.54 -1.68 8.67
C TYR A 86 12.04 -1.74 10.12
N LEU A 87 13.21 -2.33 10.32
CA LEU A 87 13.88 -2.51 11.63
C LEU A 87 13.11 -3.36 12.66
N VAL A 88 12.18 -4.20 12.23
CA VAL A 88 11.54 -5.20 13.09
C VAL A 88 12.25 -6.53 12.91
N GLU A 89 12.46 -7.25 14.03
CA GLU A 89 13.05 -8.59 14.00
C GLU A 89 12.27 -9.53 13.08
N GLY A 90 12.97 -10.31 12.28
CA GLY A 90 12.37 -11.18 11.25
C GLY A 90 12.04 -10.50 9.93
N SER A 91 12.12 -9.17 9.85
CA SER A 91 11.96 -8.44 8.59
C SER A 91 13.19 -8.60 7.70
N GLN A 92 12.98 -8.63 6.37
CA GLN A 92 14.09 -8.75 5.43
C GLN A 92 14.91 -7.45 5.38
N GLY A 93 16.23 -7.56 5.56
CA GLY A 93 17.14 -6.42 5.54
C GLY A 93 17.17 -5.62 4.24
N ASP A 94 16.76 -6.20 3.12
CA ASP A 94 16.72 -5.58 1.80
C ASP A 94 15.35 -4.99 1.42
N GLY A 95 14.41 -4.95 2.37
CA GLY A 95 13.05 -4.47 2.16
C GLY A 95 12.13 -5.43 1.40
N ILE A 96 10.88 -5.01 1.24
CA ILE A 96 9.81 -5.83 0.69
C ILE A 96 10.04 -6.10 -0.80
N ARG A 97 10.24 -7.35 -1.17
CA ARG A 97 10.44 -7.74 -2.56
C ARG A 97 9.18 -7.67 -3.43
N THR A 98 8.01 -7.78 -2.83
CA THR A 98 6.72 -7.71 -3.53
C THR A 98 6.50 -6.38 -4.26
N MET A 99 6.95 -5.27 -3.69
CA MET A 99 6.84 -3.94 -4.30
C MET A 99 7.93 -3.67 -5.35
N ARG A 100 8.88 -4.57 -5.51
CA ARG A 100 10.10 -4.37 -6.28
C ARG A 100 9.83 -3.99 -7.75
N ASN A 101 8.83 -4.60 -8.35
CA ASN A 101 8.53 -4.37 -9.77
C ASN A 101 7.72 -3.08 -9.99
N ALA A 102 6.86 -2.69 -9.06
CA ALA A 102 5.98 -1.54 -9.17
C ALA A 102 6.62 -0.24 -8.66
N VAL A 103 7.55 -0.32 -7.70
CA VAL A 103 8.23 0.86 -7.17
C VAL A 103 9.32 1.32 -8.14
N PRO A 104 9.39 2.64 -8.48
CA PRO A 104 10.42 3.17 -9.34
C PRO A 104 11.84 2.88 -8.83
N TYR A 105 12.79 2.78 -9.75
CA TYR A 105 14.19 2.65 -9.38
C TYR A 105 14.73 3.97 -8.83
N TYR A 106 14.98 4.04 -7.54
CA TYR A 106 15.47 5.24 -6.85
C TYR A 106 16.88 5.09 -6.25
N GLY A 107 17.69 4.21 -6.81
CA GLY A 107 19.09 4.04 -6.40
C GLY A 107 20.01 5.14 -6.90
N ASN A 108 21.20 5.22 -6.29
CA ASN A 108 22.26 6.20 -6.63
C ASN A 108 22.99 5.86 -7.93
N THR A 109 22.30 5.56 -9.01
CA THR A 109 22.90 5.17 -10.28
C THR A 109 22.43 6.06 -11.42
N LYS A 110 23.08 5.94 -12.59
CA LYS A 110 22.75 6.70 -13.81
C LYS A 110 21.27 6.60 -14.25
N ASN A 111 20.54 5.59 -13.76
CA ASN A 111 19.11 5.38 -14.08
C ASN A 111 18.19 5.79 -12.92
N ALA A 112 18.70 6.53 -11.93
CA ALA A 112 17.88 7.07 -10.85
C ALA A 112 16.85 8.08 -11.38
N ILE A 113 15.79 8.28 -10.61
CA ILE A 113 14.83 9.36 -10.85
C ILE A 113 15.59 10.69 -10.68
N LEU A 114 15.56 11.51 -11.71
CA LEU A 114 16.17 12.84 -11.69
C LEU A 114 15.08 13.92 -11.59
N THR A 115 15.43 15.03 -10.96
CA THR A 115 14.66 16.26 -11.03
C THR A 115 14.80 16.91 -12.41
N PRO A 116 13.93 17.85 -12.82
CA PRO A 116 14.04 18.53 -14.10
C PRO A 116 15.40 19.21 -14.33
N ASP A 117 16.07 19.65 -13.27
CA ASP A 117 17.41 20.24 -13.31
C ASP A 117 18.56 19.22 -13.25
N GLY A 118 18.24 17.92 -13.43
CA GLY A 118 19.21 16.84 -13.54
C GLY A 118 19.82 16.35 -12.23
N LYS A 119 19.34 16.84 -11.08
CA LYS A 119 19.78 16.35 -9.77
C LYS A 119 19.05 15.06 -9.42
N GLN A 120 19.60 14.32 -8.46
CA GLN A 120 18.96 13.11 -7.96
C GLN A 120 17.67 13.44 -7.22
N GLY A 121 16.54 12.92 -7.72
CA GLY A 121 15.20 13.20 -7.19
C GLY A 121 14.88 12.48 -5.88
N VAL A 122 15.57 11.37 -5.60
CA VAL A 122 15.40 10.58 -4.38
C VAL A 122 16.75 10.27 -3.76
N THR A 123 16.96 10.70 -2.53
CA THR A 123 18.23 10.51 -1.80
C THR A 123 18.00 9.89 -0.43
N ASP A 124 18.97 9.08 0.02
CA ASP A 124 19.00 8.61 1.40
C ASP A 124 19.21 9.80 2.36
N LYS A 125 18.50 9.78 3.49
CA LYS A 125 18.73 10.79 4.53
C LYS A 125 20.06 10.53 5.22
N LYS A 126 20.97 11.51 5.15
CA LYS A 126 22.29 11.48 5.76
C LYS A 126 22.36 12.46 6.94
N ASP A 127 23.26 12.19 7.87
CA ASP A 127 23.64 13.15 8.90
C ASP A 127 24.69 14.15 8.37
N PRO A 128 25.08 15.15 9.19
CA PRO A 128 26.10 16.13 8.79
C PRO A 128 27.48 15.53 8.44
N THR A 129 27.77 14.31 8.91
CA THR A 129 29.03 13.59 8.59
C THR A 129 28.93 12.80 7.28
N GLY A 130 27.77 12.78 6.61
CA GLY A 130 27.50 12.02 5.39
C GLY A 130 27.11 10.57 5.63
N THR A 131 26.99 10.14 6.89
CA THR A 131 26.53 8.79 7.24
C THR A 131 25.03 8.63 6.97
N VAL A 132 24.63 7.55 6.28
CA VAL A 132 23.23 7.27 5.95
C VAL A 132 22.47 6.92 7.23
N LYS A 133 21.51 7.78 7.62
CA LYS A 133 20.62 7.55 8.77
C LYS A 133 19.36 6.78 8.38
N ILE A 134 18.82 7.05 7.21
CA ILE A 134 17.66 6.35 6.67
C ILE A 134 17.97 5.92 5.25
N SER A 135 18.07 4.61 5.04
CA SER A 135 18.15 4.05 3.70
C SER A 135 16.75 3.85 3.14
N LEU A 136 16.47 4.45 2.00
CA LEU A 136 15.20 4.31 1.29
C LEU A 136 14.96 2.86 0.85
N VAL A 137 16.03 2.16 0.44
CA VAL A 137 15.96 0.75 0.07
C VAL A 137 15.54 -0.12 1.25
N LYS A 138 16.08 0.14 2.45
CA LYS A 138 15.70 -0.58 3.67
C LYS A 138 14.28 -0.25 4.12
N LYS A 139 13.89 1.02 4.00
CA LYS A 139 12.58 1.49 4.47
C LYS A 139 11.42 1.11 3.55
N TYR A 140 11.60 1.25 2.24
CA TYR A 140 10.52 1.09 1.25
C TYR A 140 10.71 -0.10 0.32
N GLY A 141 11.82 -0.82 0.43
CA GLY A 141 12.22 -1.87 -0.48
C GLY A 141 12.97 -1.34 -1.70
N ARG A 142 13.69 -2.23 -2.37
CA ARG A 142 14.45 -1.89 -3.58
C ARG A 142 13.53 -1.84 -4.79
N GLY A 143 13.24 -0.65 -5.31
CA GLY A 143 12.53 -0.47 -6.57
C GLY A 143 13.37 -0.89 -7.78
N ILE A 144 12.76 -1.56 -8.75
CA ILE A 144 13.37 -1.91 -10.05
C ILE A 144 12.64 -1.20 -11.20
N GLY A 145 11.39 -0.78 -11.00
CA GLY A 145 10.62 -0.02 -11.97
C GLY A 145 10.28 -0.78 -13.24
N ARG A 146 10.08 -2.09 -13.16
CA ARG A 146 9.71 -2.93 -14.32
C ARG A 146 8.27 -2.72 -14.76
N CYS A 147 7.39 -2.44 -13.80
CA CYS A 147 5.99 -2.16 -14.06
C CYS A 147 5.74 -0.66 -13.89
N ARG A 148 5.06 -0.06 -14.84
CA ARG A 148 4.62 1.34 -14.79
C ARG A 148 3.12 1.38 -15.04
N GLY A 149 2.44 2.33 -14.40
CA GLY A 149 1.07 2.64 -14.74
C GLY A 149 0.98 3.10 -16.20
N THR A 150 -0.06 2.68 -16.89
CA THR A 150 -0.41 3.23 -18.21
C THR A 150 -0.92 4.65 -18.06
N ALA A 151 -0.95 5.43 -19.13
CA ALA A 151 -1.59 6.76 -19.12
C ALA A 151 -3.05 6.68 -18.64
N TYR A 152 -3.76 5.61 -18.99
CA TYR A 152 -5.10 5.37 -18.49
C TYR A 152 -5.14 5.30 -16.96
N SER A 153 -4.30 4.48 -16.34
CA SER A 153 -4.27 4.27 -14.88
C SER A 153 -3.71 5.47 -14.10
N THR A 154 -2.90 6.32 -14.74
CA THR A 154 -2.26 7.46 -14.05
C THR A 154 -2.98 8.77 -14.28
N GLN A 155 -3.77 8.90 -15.36
CA GLN A 155 -4.40 10.17 -15.75
C GLN A 155 -5.89 10.03 -16.04
N TYR A 156 -6.31 9.05 -16.87
CA TYR A 156 -7.66 9.06 -17.44
C TYR A 156 -8.72 8.35 -16.61
N ILE A 157 -8.31 7.42 -15.70
CA ILE A 157 -9.26 6.72 -14.83
C ILE A 157 -9.82 7.62 -13.71
N TRP A 158 -9.20 8.78 -13.46
CA TRP A 158 -9.50 9.69 -12.34
C TRP A 158 -10.44 10.80 -12.79
N ASP A 159 -11.55 10.46 -13.43
CA ASP A 159 -12.55 11.39 -13.95
C ASP A 159 -13.65 11.74 -12.92
N ASP A 160 -13.78 10.98 -11.83
CA ASP A 160 -14.70 11.33 -10.74
C ASP A 160 -14.02 12.26 -9.72
N PRO A 161 -14.46 13.53 -9.60
CA PRO A 161 -13.89 14.48 -8.64
C PRO A 161 -14.14 14.09 -7.17
N ASN A 162 -15.06 13.16 -6.90
CA ASN A 162 -15.35 12.67 -5.56
C ASN A 162 -14.51 11.43 -5.20
N ASP A 163 -13.67 10.94 -6.09
CA ASP A 163 -12.82 9.80 -5.79
C ASP A 163 -11.72 10.19 -4.79
N LEU A 164 -11.91 9.79 -3.54
CA LEU A 164 -10.97 10.10 -2.45
C LEU A 164 -9.57 9.52 -2.68
N ARG A 165 -9.40 8.50 -3.51
CA ARG A 165 -8.09 7.91 -3.82
C ARG A 165 -7.21 8.88 -4.56
N HIS A 166 -7.80 9.76 -5.38
CA HIS A 166 -7.09 10.78 -6.15
C HIS A 166 -7.17 12.18 -5.53
N ALA A 167 -7.71 12.32 -4.33
CA ALA A 167 -7.79 13.60 -3.62
C ALA A 167 -6.40 14.16 -3.31
N LYS A 168 -6.32 15.49 -3.19
CA LYS A 168 -5.09 16.19 -2.80
C LYS A 168 -4.47 15.58 -1.54
N GLY A 169 -3.17 15.26 -1.61
CA GLY A 169 -2.41 14.65 -0.54
C GLY A 169 -2.29 13.11 -0.65
N ASN A 170 -3.19 12.43 -1.36
CA ASN A 170 -3.07 11.00 -1.66
C ASN A 170 -2.33 10.74 -2.98
N TRP A 171 -2.32 11.71 -3.87
CA TRP A 171 -1.67 11.63 -5.16
C TRP A 171 -0.69 12.79 -5.35
N MET A 172 0.47 12.51 -5.92
CA MET A 172 1.44 13.51 -6.32
C MET A 172 1.55 13.51 -7.84
N ASN A 173 1.11 14.59 -8.47
CA ASN A 173 1.47 14.87 -9.85
C ASN A 173 2.87 15.46 -9.88
N MET A 174 3.71 14.97 -10.76
CA MET A 174 4.91 15.69 -11.17
C MET A 174 4.47 16.73 -12.19
N GLU A 175 4.39 17.97 -11.78
CA GLU A 175 4.28 19.13 -12.65
C GLU A 175 5.64 19.49 -13.26
#